data_f4efc07e17567c37c548e0f92df73962
#
_entry.id   f4efc07e17567c37c548e0f92df73962
#
_cell.length_a   1.000
_cell.length_b   1.000
_cell.length_c   1.000
_cell.angle_alpha   90.00
_cell.angle_beta   90.00
_cell.angle_gamma   90.00
#
_symmetry.space_group_name_H-M   'P 1'
#
loop_
_entity.id
_entity.type
_entity.pdbx_description
1 polymer ?
#
loop_
_entity_poly.entity_id
_entity_poly.type
_entity_poly.pdbx_seq_one_letter_code
_entity_poly.pdbx_strand_id
1 'polypeptide(L)'
;MKEKLYTIPLMDAFKAEDECPFCFVERQLEQHAMDFVLGAGASYMEDDVRAETDKMGFCRTHYKKMYDYGNRLGTGLILKTHFQYKTKELHEQIRIFAPSRASVFSRFKKGNTDTDAPKTSLGTWVKEQEDTCYICNFYKDTYARYLDTFFELFKKNQEFLSLFETCKGFCIPHFGDLVETAESALSDKEKKAFYAILFPMMEQNMQRISDDLDWFCDKFDYRNKDADWRTSKDALPRGMQKAAGGYPADEP
;
A
#
# COMPACT_ATOMS: atom_id res chain seq x y z
N MET A 1 -17.82 -19.54 16.26
CA MET A 1 -16.73 -18.54 16.11
C MET A 1 -17.39 -17.19 15.86
N LYS A 2 -17.07 -16.12 16.61
CA LYS A 2 -17.55 -14.80 16.21
C LYS A 2 -16.86 -14.48 14.89
N GLU A 3 -17.60 -14.38 13.78
CA GLU A 3 -17.07 -13.87 12.53
C GLU A 3 -16.51 -12.48 12.79
N LYS A 4 -15.22 -12.33 12.57
CA LYS A 4 -14.58 -11.04 12.66
C LYS A 4 -14.86 -10.26 11.37
N LEU A 5 -15.01 -8.96 11.49
CA LEU A 5 -15.30 -8.03 10.40
C LEU A 5 -14.40 -8.25 9.16
N TYR A 6 -13.16 -8.70 9.36
CA TYR A 6 -12.17 -8.88 8.29
C TYR A 6 -12.08 -10.32 7.75
N THR A 7 -12.81 -11.29 8.33
CA THR A 7 -12.74 -12.71 7.92
C THR A 7 -13.27 -12.91 6.51
N ILE A 8 -14.48 -12.41 6.23
CA ILE A 8 -15.12 -12.59 4.91
C ILE A 8 -14.31 -11.90 3.81
N PRO A 9 -13.96 -10.61 3.91
CA PRO A 9 -13.17 -9.96 2.86
C PRO A 9 -11.81 -10.62 2.63
N LEU A 10 -11.16 -11.14 3.68
CA LEU A 10 -9.89 -11.84 3.53
C LEU A 10 -10.07 -13.19 2.82
N MET A 11 -11.10 -13.96 3.17
CA MET A 11 -11.44 -15.21 2.48
C MET A 11 -11.73 -14.95 1.00
N ASP A 12 -12.46 -13.87 0.68
CA ASP A 12 -12.78 -13.50 -0.69
C ASP A 12 -11.53 -13.11 -1.48
N ALA A 13 -10.58 -12.40 -0.86
CA ALA A 13 -9.30 -12.07 -1.47
C ALA A 13 -8.48 -13.31 -1.87
N PHE A 14 -8.50 -14.36 -1.03
CA PHE A 14 -7.83 -15.62 -1.35
C PHE A 14 -8.58 -16.47 -2.40
N LYS A 15 -9.90 -16.27 -2.55
CA LYS A 15 -10.73 -16.89 -3.60
C LYS A 15 -10.66 -16.16 -4.95
N ALA A 16 -10.23 -14.90 -4.96
CA ALA A 16 -10.19 -14.07 -6.17
C ALA A 16 -9.10 -14.47 -7.19
N GLU A 17 -8.24 -15.45 -6.85
CA GLU A 17 -7.13 -15.91 -7.71
C GLU A 17 -6.18 -14.78 -8.17
N ASP A 18 -6.12 -13.70 -7.41
CA ASP A 18 -5.18 -12.61 -7.65
C ASP A 18 -3.72 -13.07 -7.48
N GLU A 19 -2.77 -12.40 -8.11
CA GLU A 19 -1.35 -12.70 -7.94
C GLU A 19 -0.86 -12.43 -6.50
N CYS A 20 -1.56 -11.57 -5.76
CA CYS A 20 -1.32 -11.31 -4.35
C CYS A 20 -2.64 -10.98 -3.64
N PRO A 21 -3.15 -11.85 -2.75
CA PRO A 21 -4.39 -11.59 -2.03
C PRO A 21 -4.39 -10.28 -1.22
N PHE A 22 -3.24 -9.87 -0.70
CA PHE A 22 -3.15 -8.60 0.01
C PHE A 22 -3.21 -7.38 -0.92
N CYS A 23 -2.69 -7.46 -2.15
CA CYS A 23 -2.94 -6.41 -3.14
C CYS A 23 -4.44 -6.28 -3.47
N PHE A 24 -5.16 -7.40 -3.52
CA PHE A 24 -6.61 -7.38 -3.67
C PHE A 24 -7.29 -6.67 -2.49
N VAL A 25 -6.89 -6.99 -1.25
CA VAL A 25 -7.39 -6.30 -0.05
C VAL A 25 -7.09 -4.81 -0.10
N GLU A 26 -5.87 -4.42 -0.49
CA GLU A 26 -5.46 -3.02 -0.64
C GLU A 26 -6.39 -2.24 -1.56
N ARG A 27 -6.63 -2.76 -2.76
CA ARG A 27 -7.52 -2.12 -3.74
C ARG A 27 -8.93 -1.93 -3.19
N GLN A 28 -9.46 -2.93 -2.50
CA GLN A 28 -10.79 -2.84 -1.88
C GLN A 28 -10.82 -1.78 -0.77
N LEU A 29 -9.80 -1.74 0.08
CA LEU A 29 -9.69 -0.74 1.16
C LEU A 29 -9.55 0.68 0.62
N GLU A 30 -8.73 0.86 -0.39
CA GLU A 30 -8.53 2.17 -1.02
C GLU A 30 -9.84 2.66 -1.67
N GLN A 31 -10.51 1.78 -2.42
CA GLN A 31 -11.82 2.10 -3.02
C GLN A 31 -12.85 2.47 -1.95
N HIS A 32 -12.95 1.67 -0.87
CA HIS A 32 -13.86 1.98 0.23
C HIS A 32 -13.54 3.33 0.91
N ALA A 33 -12.27 3.65 1.08
CA ALA A 33 -11.87 4.93 1.65
C ALA A 33 -12.20 6.11 0.72
N MET A 34 -12.02 5.93 -0.59
CA MET A 34 -12.41 6.92 -1.59
C MET A 34 -13.92 7.12 -1.63
N ASP A 35 -14.70 6.02 -1.62
CA ASP A 35 -16.16 6.05 -1.60
C ASP A 35 -16.69 6.67 -0.30
N PHE A 36 -16.03 6.40 0.83
CA PHE A 36 -16.38 7.04 2.10
C PHE A 36 -16.18 8.55 2.02
N VAL A 37 -15.03 9.00 1.52
CA VAL A 37 -14.71 10.43 1.48
C VAL A 37 -15.53 11.17 0.42
N LEU A 38 -15.64 10.64 -0.80
CA LEU A 38 -16.16 11.35 -1.99
C LEU A 38 -17.47 10.79 -2.55
N GLY A 39 -17.92 9.63 -2.05
CA GLY A 39 -19.10 8.95 -2.56
C GLY A 39 -20.42 9.63 -2.21
N ALA A 40 -21.51 8.94 -2.50
CA ALA A 40 -22.87 9.46 -2.34
C ALA A 40 -23.25 9.81 -0.88
N GLY A 41 -22.56 9.21 0.11
CA GLY A 41 -22.74 9.53 1.54
C GLY A 41 -22.25 10.92 1.92
N ALA A 42 -21.45 11.56 1.05
CA ALA A 42 -20.92 12.90 1.22
C ALA A 42 -20.23 13.12 2.59
N SER A 43 -19.47 12.12 3.06
CA SER A 43 -18.79 12.18 4.38
C SER A 43 -17.83 13.36 4.49
N TYR A 44 -17.37 13.93 3.37
CA TYR A 44 -16.63 15.20 3.35
C TYR A 44 -17.42 16.39 3.92
N MET A 45 -18.70 16.26 4.17
CA MET A 45 -19.52 17.30 4.82
C MET A 45 -19.56 17.15 6.35
N GLU A 46 -19.20 15.97 6.88
CA GLU A 46 -19.16 15.72 8.32
C GLU A 46 -17.99 16.46 8.98
N ASP A 47 -18.25 17.07 10.13
CA ASP A 47 -17.27 17.95 10.80
C ASP A 47 -16.00 17.20 11.24
N ASP A 48 -16.14 15.98 11.74
CA ASP A 48 -15.02 15.12 12.15
C ASP A 48 -14.15 14.68 10.97
N VAL A 49 -14.77 14.23 9.87
CA VAL A 49 -14.06 13.87 8.64
C VAL A 49 -13.33 15.09 8.06
N ARG A 50 -14.00 16.24 8.09
CA ARG A 50 -13.42 17.50 7.62
C ARG A 50 -12.22 17.92 8.47
N ALA A 51 -12.32 17.86 9.79
CA ALA A 51 -11.21 18.20 10.68
C ALA A 51 -9.97 17.32 10.42
N GLU A 52 -10.17 16.02 10.21
CA GLU A 52 -9.08 15.10 9.91
C GLU A 52 -8.49 15.35 8.49
N THR A 53 -9.33 15.54 7.47
CA THR A 53 -8.86 15.82 6.11
C THR A 53 -8.18 17.18 6.00
N ASP A 54 -8.62 18.20 6.75
CA ASP A 54 -7.99 19.52 6.84
C ASP A 54 -6.58 19.44 7.43
N LYS A 55 -6.40 18.60 8.44
CA LYS A 55 -5.12 18.40 9.10
C LYS A 55 -4.16 17.56 8.27
N MET A 56 -4.59 16.39 7.80
CA MET A 56 -3.74 15.41 7.13
C MET A 56 -3.53 15.70 5.64
N GLY A 57 -4.56 16.19 4.95
CA GLY A 57 -4.55 16.25 3.49
C GLY A 57 -4.45 14.88 2.84
N PHE A 58 -3.94 14.86 1.61
CA PHE A 58 -3.79 13.64 0.81
C PHE A 58 -2.45 13.67 0.09
N CYS A 59 -1.85 12.50 -0.13
CA CYS A 59 -0.63 12.40 -0.91
C CYS A 59 -0.91 12.61 -2.41
N ARG A 60 0.14 12.78 -3.19
CA ARG A 60 0.05 13.04 -4.64
C ARG A 60 -0.83 12.00 -5.37
N THR A 61 -0.64 10.72 -5.05
CA THR A 61 -1.40 9.63 -5.66
C THR A 61 -2.89 9.75 -5.35
N HIS A 62 -3.24 10.00 -4.08
CA HIS A 62 -4.64 10.11 -3.69
C HIS A 62 -5.30 11.41 -4.18
N TYR A 63 -4.57 12.53 -4.28
CA TYR A 63 -5.12 13.71 -4.96
C TYR A 63 -5.44 13.44 -6.44
N LYS A 64 -4.59 12.66 -7.14
CA LYS A 64 -4.89 12.26 -8.52
C LYS A 64 -6.16 11.40 -8.57
N LYS A 65 -6.24 10.36 -7.73
CA LYS A 65 -7.43 9.49 -7.65
C LYS A 65 -8.71 10.25 -7.28
N MET A 66 -8.64 11.21 -6.35
CA MET A 66 -9.76 12.10 -6.03
C MET A 66 -10.22 12.92 -7.23
N TYR A 67 -9.28 13.43 -8.03
CA TYR A 67 -9.61 14.16 -9.25
C TYR A 67 -10.30 13.25 -10.27
N ASP A 68 -9.78 12.04 -10.46
CA ASP A 68 -10.28 11.07 -11.43
C ASP A 68 -11.63 10.46 -10.98
N TYR A 69 -11.89 10.39 -9.67
CA TYR A 69 -13.16 9.96 -9.08
C TYR A 69 -14.37 10.78 -9.57
N GLY A 70 -14.15 12.02 -9.98
CA GLY A 70 -15.13 12.86 -10.67
C GLY A 70 -16.03 13.70 -9.76
N ASN A 71 -16.05 13.52 -8.44
CA ASN A 71 -16.79 14.41 -7.54
C ASN A 71 -16.03 15.73 -7.32
N ARG A 72 -16.08 16.61 -8.33
CA ARG A 72 -15.34 17.88 -8.34
C ARG A 72 -15.75 18.84 -7.22
N LEU A 73 -17.05 18.88 -6.90
CA LEU A 73 -17.53 19.74 -5.81
C LEU A 73 -17.03 19.25 -4.45
N GLY A 74 -17.14 17.95 -4.16
CA GLY A 74 -16.63 17.35 -2.94
C GLY A 74 -15.14 17.59 -2.76
N THR A 75 -14.34 17.27 -3.79
CA THR A 75 -12.90 17.55 -3.80
C THR A 75 -12.58 19.04 -3.59
N GLY A 76 -13.34 19.92 -4.24
CA GLY A 76 -13.19 21.37 -4.08
C GLY A 76 -13.49 21.87 -2.66
N LEU A 77 -14.52 21.32 -2.00
CA LEU A 77 -14.87 21.66 -0.61
C LEU A 77 -13.79 21.18 0.38
N ILE A 78 -13.27 19.96 0.20
CA ILE A 78 -12.15 19.44 0.99
C ILE A 78 -10.92 20.34 0.81
N LEU A 79 -10.52 20.62 -0.42
CA LEU A 79 -9.35 21.47 -0.69
C LEU A 79 -9.52 22.88 -0.11
N LYS A 80 -10.70 23.47 -0.20
CA LYS A 80 -10.96 24.81 0.35
C LYS A 80 -10.61 24.90 1.83
N THR A 81 -11.12 23.98 2.64
CA THR A 81 -10.90 24.02 4.10
C THR A 81 -9.49 23.57 4.47
N HIS A 82 -8.95 22.56 3.78
CA HIS A 82 -7.55 22.14 3.93
C HIS A 82 -6.57 23.28 3.66
N PHE A 83 -6.75 24.05 2.55
CA PHE A 83 -5.91 25.21 2.26
C PHE A 83 -6.05 26.32 3.30
N GLN A 84 -7.24 26.55 3.82
CA GLN A 84 -7.43 27.51 4.91
C GLN A 84 -6.67 27.10 6.18
N TYR A 85 -6.66 25.82 6.50
CA TYR A 85 -5.90 25.26 7.63
C TYR A 85 -4.39 25.35 7.37
N LYS A 86 -3.90 24.83 6.25
CA LYS A 86 -2.48 24.81 5.90
C LYS A 86 -1.86 26.18 5.69
N THR A 87 -2.63 27.14 5.18
CA THR A 87 -2.16 28.53 5.06
C THR A 87 -1.84 29.13 6.42
N LYS A 88 -2.66 28.85 7.44
CA LYS A 88 -2.38 29.34 8.81
C LYS A 88 -1.13 28.68 9.38
N GLU A 89 -1.00 27.34 9.25
CA GLU A 89 0.19 26.63 9.69
C GLU A 89 1.45 27.14 8.98
N LEU A 90 1.42 27.31 7.66
CA LEU A 90 2.55 27.80 6.87
C LEU A 90 2.97 29.22 7.29
N HIS A 91 2.00 30.12 7.52
CA HIS A 91 2.30 31.47 8.01
C HIS A 91 3.02 31.43 9.37
N GLU A 92 2.57 30.56 10.28
CA GLU A 92 3.22 30.39 11.57
C GLU A 92 4.65 29.84 11.41
N GLN A 93 4.85 28.81 10.58
CA GLN A 93 6.17 28.24 10.32
C GLN A 93 7.13 29.26 9.70
N ILE A 94 6.65 30.09 8.78
CA ILE A 94 7.45 31.17 8.18
C ILE A 94 7.80 32.22 9.25
N ARG A 95 6.84 32.58 10.09
CA ARG A 95 7.04 33.61 11.14
C ARG A 95 8.09 33.18 12.17
N ILE A 96 8.13 31.92 12.55
CA ILE A 96 9.09 31.38 13.54
C ILE A 96 10.39 30.93 12.91
N PHE A 97 10.49 30.91 11.57
CA PHE A 97 11.67 30.44 10.88
C PHE A 97 12.88 31.30 11.16
N ALA A 98 13.96 30.67 11.63
CA ALA A 98 15.27 31.29 11.77
C ALA A 98 16.29 30.49 10.98
N PRO A 99 17.01 31.10 10.02
CA PRO A 99 18.03 30.39 9.27
C PRO A 99 19.15 29.92 10.23
N SER A 100 19.60 28.68 10.04
CA SER A 100 20.71 28.14 10.84
C SER A 100 21.98 28.94 10.59
N ARG A 101 22.61 29.43 11.67
CA ARG A 101 23.92 30.08 11.55
C ARG A 101 24.96 29.01 11.21
N ALA A 102 25.70 29.20 10.12
CA ALA A 102 26.79 28.33 9.76
C ALA A 102 27.84 28.34 10.88
N SER A 103 27.91 27.28 11.68
CA SER A 103 29.00 27.12 12.63
C SER A 103 30.29 26.81 11.86
N VAL A 104 31.35 27.57 12.13
CA VAL A 104 32.67 27.38 11.52
C VAL A 104 33.23 25.97 11.81
N PHE A 105 32.77 25.34 12.89
CA PHE A 105 33.11 23.97 13.29
C PHE A 105 32.40 22.86 12.51
N SER A 106 31.30 23.16 11.80
CA SER A 106 30.57 22.15 11.02
C SER A 106 31.31 21.75 9.73
N ARG A 107 32.25 22.55 9.26
CA ARG A 107 33.08 22.25 8.07
C ARG A 107 34.08 21.11 8.29
N PHE A 108 34.38 20.73 9.53
CA PHE A 108 35.33 19.67 9.85
C PHE A 108 34.72 18.30 10.18
N LYS A 109 33.40 18.20 10.32
CA LYS A 109 32.74 16.90 10.45
C LYS A 109 32.36 16.36 9.06
N LYS A 110 33.33 15.78 8.36
CA LYS A 110 33.11 14.77 7.33
C LYS A 110 32.77 13.43 8.02
N GLY A 111 31.58 13.31 8.53
CA GLY A 111 31.04 12.05 9.03
C GLY A 111 29.67 11.85 8.42
N ASN A 112 29.37 10.64 7.95
CA ASN A 112 28.11 10.17 7.37
C ASN A 112 26.90 10.93 7.95
N THR A 113 26.58 12.07 7.38
CA THR A 113 25.31 12.74 7.64
C THR A 113 24.31 12.10 6.69
N ASP A 114 23.29 11.51 7.27
CA ASP A 114 22.09 11.09 6.56
C ASP A 114 21.65 12.27 5.68
N THR A 115 21.86 12.16 4.37
CA THR A 115 21.67 13.27 3.43
C THR A 115 20.20 13.63 3.26
N ASP A 116 19.30 12.76 3.75
CA ASP A 116 17.86 12.88 3.59
C ASP A 116 17.15 13.56 4.79
N ALA A 117 17.84 13.77 5.90
CA ALA A 117 17.25 14.45 7.06
C ALA A 117 17.10 15.97 6.82
N PRO A 118 15.94 16.56 7.12
CA PRO A 118 15.73 18.00 7.00
C PRO A 118 16.72 18.79 7.88
N LYS A 119 17.28 19.88 7.34
CA LYS A 119 18.29 20.71 8.02
C LYS A 119 17.67 21.90 8.76
N THR A 120 16.40 22.14 8.60
CA THR A 120 15.67 23.28 9.17
C THR A 120 14.33 22.85 9.75
N SER A 121 13.81 23.62 10.70
CA SER A 121 12.46 23.39 11.26
C SER A 121 11.37 23.43 10.17
N LEU A 122 11.50 24.36 9.22
CA LEU A 122 10.56 24.43 8.10
C LEU A 122 10.67 23.20 7.18
N GLY A 123 11.89 22.70 6.92
CA GLY A 123 12.09 21.46 6.17
C GLY A 123 11.51 20.24 6.89
N THR A 124 11.63 20.17 8.22
CA THR A 124 11.00 19.12 9.02
C THR A 124 9.47 19.17 8.89
N TRP A 125 8.88 20.36 9.05
CA TRP A 125 7.45 20.53 8.86
C TRP A 125 6.98 20.13 7.45
N VAL A 126 7.72 20.49 6.38
CA VAL A 126 7.39 20.07 5.02
C VAL A 126 7.40 18.54 4.90
N LYS A 127 8.45 17.88 5.42
CA LYS A 127 8.53 16.42 5.37
C LYS A 127 7.38 15.75 6.14
N GLU A 128 7.01 16.27 7.29
CA GLU A 128 5.83 15.81 8.03
C GLU A 128 4.54 15.93 7.19
N GLN A 129 4.40 17.00 6.38
CA GLN A 129 3.25 17.13 5.48
C GLN A 129 3.27 16.09 4.35
N GLU A 130 4.45 15.78 3.79
CA GLU A 130 4.60 14.77 2.73
C GLU A 130 4.26 13.36 3.23
N ASP A 131 4.52 13.08 4.51
CA ASP A 131 4.30 11.76 5.13
C ASP A 131 2.84 11.57 5.61
N THR A 132 1.98 12.61 5.50
CA THR A 132 0.58 12.53 5.91
C THR A 132 -0.36 12.36 4.73
N CYS A 133 -1.35 11.48 4.91
CA CYS A 133 -2.45 11.30 3.96
C CYS A 133 -3.62 10.59 4.65
N TYR A 134 -4.80 11.16 4.58
CA TYR A 134 -6.01 10.59 5.20
C TYR A 134 -6.29 9.15 4.73
N ILE A 135 -6.24 8.91 3.40
CA ILE A 135 -6.48 7.58 2.83
C ILE A 135 -5.38 6.59 3.24
N CYS A 136 -4.09 6.99 3.16
CA CYS A 136 -2.98 6.12 3.57
C CYS A 136 -3.05 5.73 5.04
N ASN A 137 -3.48 6.64 5.93
CA ASN A 137 -3.63 6.34 7.35
C ASN A 137 -4.78 5.37 7.59
N PHE A 138 -5.95 5.62 6.98
CA PHE A 138 -7.08 4.70 7.03
C PHE A 138 -6.68 3.29 6.58
N TYR A 139 -5.92 3.23 5.49
CA TYR A 139 -5.40 1.98 4.96
C TYR A 139 -4.48 1.26 5.96
N LYS A 140 -3.44 1.94 6.47
CA LYS A 140 -2.45 1.34 7.38
C LYS A 140 -3.09 0.69 8.61
N ASP A 141 -4.01 1.41 9.25
CA ASP A 141 -4.69 0.92 10.46
C ASP A 141 -5.58 -0.30 10.18
N THR A 142 -6.21 -0.32 9.02
CA THR A 142 -7.11 -1.40 8.62
C THR A 142 -6.30 -2.61 8.13
N TYR A 143 -5.24 -2.40 7.38
CA TYR A 143 -4.34 -3.44 6.87
C TYR A 143 -3.69 -4.26 8.01
N ALA A 144 -3.23 -3.61 9.07
CA ALA A 144 -2.69 -4.30 10.24
C ALA A 144 -3.70 -5.33 10.82
N ARG A 145 -5.00 -4.98 10.84
CA ARG A 145 -6.06 -5.88 11.31
C ARG A 145 -6.31 -7.05 10.34
N TYR A 146 -6.06 -6.86 9.05
CA TYR A 146 -6.09 -7.98 8.08
C TYR A 146 -4.94 -8.95 8.30
N LEU A 147 -3.72 -8.45 8.60
CA LEU A 147 -2.59 -9.31 8.97
C LEU A 147 -2.88 -10.11 10.24
N ASP A 148 -3.41 -9.47 11.28
CA ASP A 148 -3.83 -10.18 12.50
C ASP A 148 -4.87 -11.27 12.21
N THR A 149 -5.86 -10.95 11.38
CA THR A 149 -6.92 -11.89 10.99
C THR A 149 -6.35 -13.04 10.17
N PHE A 150 -5.40 -12.80 9.28
CA PHE A 150 -4.70 -13.82 8.52
C PHE A 150 -4.06 -14.85 9.44
N PHE A 151 -3.28 -14.42 10.43
CA PHE A 151 -2.61 -15.35 11.35
C PHE A 151 -3.58 -16.07 12.29
N GLU A 152 -4.69 -15.45 12.64
CA GLU A 152 -5.75 -16.16 13.38
C GLU A 152 -6.42 -17.25 12.55
N LEU A 153 -6.72 -16.97 11.28
CA LEU A 153 -7.30 -17.95 10.35
C LEU A 153 -6.31 -19.07 10.05
N PHE A 154 -5.04 -18.75 9.81
CA PHE A 154 -3.97 -19.72 9.61
C PHE A 154 -3.92 -20.75 10.76
N LYS A 155 -4.07 -20.29 12.00
CA LYS A 155 -4.04 -21.17 13.18
C LYS A 155 -5.29 -22.01 13.39
N LYS A 156 -6.46 -21.58 12.92
CA LYS A 156 -7.75 -22.09 13.40
C LYS A 156 -8.74 -22.49 12.30
N ASN A 157 -8.51 -22.11 11.05
CA ASN A 157 -9.48 -22.31 9.98
C ASN A 157 -8.89 -23.19 8.87
N GLN A 158 -9.38 -24.43 8.75
CA GLN A 158 -8.89 -25.38 7.77
C GLN A 158 -9.23 -24.98 6.32
N GLU A 159 -10.40 -24.35 6.09
CA GLU A 159 -10.77 -23.85 4.76
C GLU A 159 -9.79 -22.76 4.32
N PHE A 160 -9.46 -21.82 5.21
CA PHE A 160 -8.49 -20.77 4.93
C PHE A 160 -7.09 -21.35 4.67
N LEU A 161 -6.67 -22.35 5.46
CA LEU A 161 -5.38 -23.01 5.26
C LEU A 161 -5.29 -23.60 3.85
N SER A 162 -6.33 -24.27 3.37
CA SER A 162 -6.37 -24.82 2.01
C SER A 162 -6.30 -23.72 0.94
N LEU A 163 -6.97 -22.58 1.15
CA LEU A 163 -6.88 -21.43 0.24
C LEU A 163 -5.48 -20.82 0.24
N PHE A 164 -4.85 -20.71 1.41
CA PHE A 164 -3.48 -20.22 1.53
C PHE A 164 -2.48 -21.15 0.83
N GLU A 165 -2.58 -22.47 1.01
CA GLU A 165 -1.69 -23.45 0.37
C GLU A 165 -1.77 -23.45 -1.16
N THR A 166 -2.89 -23.02 -1.74
CA THR A 166 -3.14 -23.04 -3.18
C THR A 166 -3.07 -21.68 -3.86
N CYS A 167 -2.90 -20.60 -3.10
CA CYS A 167 -2.85 -19.25 -3.68
C CYS A 167 -1.59 -19.03 -4.52
N LYS A 168 -1.62 -18.00 -5.35
CA LYS A 168 -0.50 -17.63 -6.24
C LYS A 168 0.65 -16.91 -5.50
N GLY A 169 0.70 -17.01 -4.17
CA GLY A 169 1.69 -16.34 -3.34
C GLY A 169 1.42 -14.83 -3.18
N PHE A 170 2.46 -14.06 -2.93
CA PHE A 170 2.36 -12.65 -2.60
C PHE A 170 3.31 -11.81 -3.46
N CYS A 171 3.11 -10.50 -3.51
CA CYS A 171 4.14 -9.58 -3.99
C CYS A 171 5.28 -9.47 -2.97
N ILE A 172 6.45 -9.00 -3.39
CA ILE A 172 7.63 -8.88 -2.50
C ILE A 172 7.32 -8.04 -1.24
N PRO A 173 6.66 -6.86 -1.32
CA PRO A 173 6.29 -6.10 -0.13
C PRO A 173 5.43 -6.90 0.86
N HIS A 174 4.31 -7.48 0.42
CA HIS A 174 3.41 -8.23 1.30
C HIS A 174 4.00 -9.55 1.80
N PHE A 175 4.90 -10.17 1.04
CA PHE A 175 5.70 -11.27 1.55
C PHE A 175 6.56 -10.84 2.73
N GLY A 176 7.21 -9.67 2.64
CA GLY A 176 7.97 -9.07 3.74
C GLY A 176 7.09 -8.83 4.97
N ASP A 177 5.92 -8.22 4.80
CA ASP A 177 4.97 -7.96 5.90
C ASP A 177 4.52 -9.25 6.61
N LEU A 178 4.27 -10.31 5.84
CA LEU A 178 3.92 -11.62 6.40
C LEU A 178 5.06 -12.24 7.20
N VAL A 179 6.29 -12.17 6.72
CA VAL A 179 7.47 -12.68 7.42
C VAL A 179 7.69 -11.91 8.73
N GLU A 180 7.68 -10.58 8.69
CA GLU A 180 7.87 -9.74 9.86
C GLU A 180 6.75 -9.94 10.90
N THR A 181 5.50 -10.00 10.45
CA THR A 181 4.36 -10.19 11.36
C THR A 181 4.36 -11.60 11.98
N ALA A 182 4.76 -12.62 11.23
CA ALA A 182 4.86 -13.99 11.72
C ALA A 182 5.77 -14.12 12.95
N GLU A 183 6.83 -13.30 13.02
CA GLU A 183 7.77 -13.35 14.15
C GLU A 183 7.12 -13.01 15.50
N SER A 184 6.11 -12.17 15.49
CA SER A 184 5.34 -11.81 16.70
C SER A 184 4.02 -12.55 16.85
N ALA A 185 3.39 -12.96 15.75
CA ALA A 185 2.06 -13.56 15.75
C ALA A 185 2.05 -15.09 16.00
N LEU A 186 3.17 -15.78 15.72
CA LEU A 186 3.26 -17.23 15.73
C LEU A 186 4.25 -17.75 16.78
N SER A 187 3.95 -18.90 17.37
CA SER A 187 4.90 -19.70 18.16
C SER A 187 5.95 -20.35 17.24
N ASP A 188 7.09 -20.80 17.79
CA ASP A 188 8.16 -21.43 17.02
C ASP A 188 7.71 -22.65 16.21
N LYS A 189 6.75 -23.44 16.75
CA LYS A 189 6.16 -24.56 16.04
C LYS A 189 5.30 -24.10 14.86
N GLU A 190 4.50 -23.08 15.06
CA GLU A 190 3.62 -22.50 14.03
C GLU A 190 4.43 -21.81 12.94
N LYS A 191 5.52 -21.09 13.30
CA LYS A 191 6.46 -20.49 12.33
C LYS A 191 7.03 -21.54 11.37
N LYS A 192 7.49 -22.69 11.91
CA LYS A 192 8.01 -23.79 11.08
C LYS A 192 6.96 -24.28 10.07
N ALA A 193 5.71 -24.46 10.51
CA ALA A 193 4.63 -24.87 9.63
C ALA A 193 4.31 -23.79 8.59
N PHE A 194 4.26 -22.53 9.00
CA PHE A 194 3.99 -21.39 8.14
C PHE A 194 5.05 -21.23 7.04
N TYR A 195 6.33 -21.20 7.40
CA TYR A 195 7.41 -21.04 6.44
C TYR A 195 7.58 -22.25 5.51
N ALA A 196 7.23 -23.45 5.99
CA ALA A 196 7.23 -24.65 5.15
C ALA A 196 6.20 -24.56 4.00
N ILE A 197 5.15 -23.74 4.13
CA ILE A 197 4.18 -23.46 3.08
C ILE A 197 4.61 -22.23 2.29
N LEU A 198 4.90 -21.12 2.98
CA LEU A 198 5.12 -19.81 2.36
C LEU A 198 6.32 -19.79 1.41
N PHE A 199 7.48 -20.33 1.84
CA PHE A 199 8.70 -20.18 1.05
C PHE A 199 8.66 -20.96 -0.27
N PRO A 200 8.31 -22.26 -0.30
CA PRO A 200 8.17 -22.97 -1.57
C PRO A 200 7.12 -22.36 -2.49
N MET A 201 6.01 -21.88 -1.94
CA MET A 201 4.96 -21.18 -2.70
C MET A 201 5.52 -19.92 -3.37
N MET A 202 6.28 -19.10 -2.64
CA MET A 202 6.88 -17.89 -3.19
C MET A 202 7.89 -18.21 -4.28
N GLU A 203 8.83 -19.14 -4.05
CA GLU A 203 9.81 -19.56 -5.03
C GLU A 203 9.15 -20.06 -6.32
N GLN A 204 8.16 -20.95 -6.20
CA GLN A 204 7.45 -21.51 -7.34
C GLN A 204 6.71 -20.45 -8.14
N ASN A 205 6.00 -19.52 -7.47
CA ASN A 205 5.24 -18.49 -8.16
C ASN A 205 6.11 -17.38 -8.74
N MET A 206 7.23 -17.05 -8.13
CA MET A 206 8.22 -16.15 -8.73
C MET A 206 8.84 -16.77 -9.98
N GLN A 207 9.19 -18.06 -9.95
CA GLN A 207 9.69 -18.77 -11.13
C GLN A 207 8.65 -18.82 -12.25
N ARG A 208 7.38 -19.11 -11.93
CA ARG A 208 6.26 -19.09 -12.89
C ARG A 208 6.16 -17.74 -13.62
N ILE A 209 6.26 -16.63 -12.88
CA ILE A 209 6.23 -15.29 -13.51
C ILE A 209 7.48 -15.04 -14.36
N SER A 210 8.65 -15.49 -13.91
CA SER A 210 9.89 -15.39 -14.69
C SER A 210 9.77 -16.13 -16.02
N ASP A 211 9.28 -17.35 -15.99
CA ASP A 211 9.08 -18.18 -17.21
C ASP A 211 8.07 -17.53 -18.17
N ASP A 212 6.98 -16.95 -17.63
CA ASP A 212 6.01 -16.23 -18.44
C ASP A 212 6.59 -14.95 -19.06
N LEU A 213 7.43 -14.21 -18.33
CA LEU A 213 8.13 -13.03 -18.85
C LEU A 213 9.14 -13.39 -19.92
N ASP A 214 9.89 -14.48 -19.75
CA ASP A 214 10.81 -14.99 -20.76
C ASP A 214 10.06 -15.31 -22.05
N TRP A 215 8.96 -16.07 -21.97
CA TRP A 215 8.14 -16.36 -23.13
C TRP A 215 7.47 -15.12 -23.74
N PHE A 216 7.04 -14.18 -22.91
CA PHE A 216 6.54 -12.89 -23.39
C PHE A 216 7.58 -12.16 -24.24
N CYS A 217 8.84 -12.11 -23.79
CA CYS A 217 9.94 -11.49 -24.54
C CYS A 217 10.25 -12.28 -25.84
N ASP A 218 10.29 -13.60 -25.76
CA ASP A 218 10.54 -14.47 -26.90
C ASP A 218 9.49 -14.33 -28.02
N LYS A 219 8.26 -13.95 -27.67
CA LYS A 219 7.19 -13.70 -28.66
C LYS A 219 7.46 -12.51 -29.58
N PHE A 220 8.37 -11.62 -29.24
CA PHE A 220 8.79 -10.51 -30.10
C PHE A 220 9.87 -10.93 -31.13
N ASP A 221 10.45 -12.14 -31.00
CA ASP A 221 11.28 -12.71 -32.05
C ASP A 221 10.38 -13.15 -33.23
N TYR A 222 10.76 -12.75 -34.46
CA TYR A 222 9.99 -13.07 -35.66
C TYR A 222 9.78 -14.58 -35.86
N ARG A 223 10.68 -15.42 -35.33
CA ARG A 223 10.57 -16.88 -35.37
C ARG A 223 9.40 -17.42 -34.56
N ASN A 224 8.99 -16.68 -33.52
CA ASN A 224 7.92 -17.08 -32.62
C ASN A 224 6.61 -16.37 -32.93
N LYS A 225 6.53 -15.59 -34.02
CA LYS A 225 5.37 -14.72 -34.35
C LYS A 225 4.04 -15.47 -34.29
N ASP A 226 4.00 -16.68 -34.86
CA ASP A 226 2.76 -17.47 -34.96
C ASP A 226 2.60 -18.50 -33.82
N ALA A 227 3.53 -18.54 -32.84
CA ALA A 227 3.43 -19.42 -31.68
C ALA A 227 2.34 -18.92 -30.71
N ASP A 228 1.77 -19.85 -29.95
CA ASP A 228 0.80 -19.51 -28.90
C ASP A 228 1.45 -18.67 -27.79
N TRP A 229 0.74 -17.69 -27.26
CA TRP A 229 1.15 -16.89 -26.11
C TRP A 229 1.19 -17.68 -24.80
N ARG A 230 0.52 -18.83 -24.73
CA ARG A 230 0.34 -19.59 -23.48
C ARG A 230 -0.25 -18.70 -22.39
N THR A 231 0.39 -18.66 -21.21
CA THR A 231 0.01 -17.85 -20.05
C THR A 231 0.72 -16.49 -19.98
N SER A 232 1.53 -16.13 -21.01
CA SER A 232 2.42 -14.97 -20.93
C SER A 232 1.80 -13.63 -21.36
N LYS A 233 0.58 -13.62 -21.91
CA LYS A 233 -0.04 -12.40 -22.45
C LYS A 233 -0.08 -11.22 -21.46
N ASP A 234 -0.33 -11.53 -20.20
CA ASP A 234 -0.45 -10.62 -19.09
C ASP A 234 0.75 -10.70 -18.12
N ALA A 235 1.87 -11.26 -18.58
CA ALA A 235 3.06 -11.43 -17.76
C ALA A 235 3.61 -10.10 -17.22
N LEU A 236 3.54 -9.02 -18.01
CA LEU A 236 4.03 -7.70 -17.57
C LEU A 236 3.30 -7.17 -16.34
N PRO A 237 1.96 -6.95 -16.34
CA PRO A 237 1.27 -6.47 -15.16
C PRO A 237 1.41 -7.41 -13.96
N ARG A 238 1.38 -8.74 -14.17
CA ARG A 238 1.61 -9.71 -13.09
C ARG A 238 3.02 -9.62 -12.51
N GLY A 239 4.04 -9.47 -13.37
CA GLY A 239 5.42 -9.27 -12.93
C GLY A 239 5.61 -7.98 -12.15
N MET A 240 5.03 -6.87 -12.61
CA MET A 240 5.06 -5.59 -11.90
C MET A 240 4.38 -5.69 -10.52
N GLN A 241 3.21 -6.34 -10.45
CA GLN A 241 2.52 -6.59 -9.19
C GLN A 241 3.36 -7.44 -8.23
N LYS A 242 3.98 -8.52 -8.71
CA LYS A 242 4.88 -9.35 -7.87
C LYS A 242 6.07 -8.57 -7.34
N ALA A 243 6.65 -7.71 -8.16
CA ALA A 243 7.83 -6.95 -7.78
C ALA A 243 7.54 -5.83 -6.77
N ALA A 244 6.47 -5.08 -6.95
CA ALA A 244 6.25 -3.82 -6.23
C ALA A 244 4.92 -3.73 -5.46
N GLY A 245 4.03 -4.72 -5.61
CA GLY A 245 2.65 -4.61 -5.14
C GLY A 245 1.76 -3.78 -6.07
N GLY A 246 0.48 -3.63 -5.70
CA GLY A 246 -0.51 -2.98 -6.54
C GLY A 246 -0.77 -3.75 -7.83
N TYR A 247 -1.45 -3.11 -8.76
CA TYR A 247 -1.64 -3.64 -10.12
C TYR A 247 -1.56 -2.49 -11.12
N PRO A 248 -0.63 -2.52 -12.09
CA PRO A 248 -0.42 -1.40 -13.02
C PRO A 248 -1.62 -1.07 -13.91
N ALA A 249 -2.52 -2.04 -14.09
CA ALA A 249 -3.75 -1.88 -14.86
C ALA A 249 -4.95 -1.48 -14.00
N ASP A 250 -4.77 -1.33 -12.67
CA ASP A 250 -5.80 -0.73 -11.83
C ASP A 250 -5.98 0.70 -12.32
N GLU A 251 -7.16 1.01 -12.84
CA GLU A 251 -7.50 2.37 -13.19
C GLU A 251 -7.39 3.26 -11.93
N PRO A 252 -6.87 4.47 -12.07
CA PRO A 252 -6.70 5.39 -10.97
C PRO A 252 -8.03 5.80 -10.36
#